data_a420f9342806f2aa28b917c48797d305
#
_entry.id   a420f9342806f2aa28b917c48797d305
#
_cell.length_a   1.000
_cell.length_b   1.000
_cell.length_c   1.000
_cell.angle_alpha   90.00
_cell.angle_beta   90.00
_cell.angle_gamma   90.00
#
_symmetry.space_group_name_H-M   'P 1'
#
loop_
_entity.id
_entity.type
_entity.pdbx_description
1 polymer ?
#
loop_
_entity_poly.entity_id
_entity_poly.type
_entity_poly.pdbx_seq_one_letter_code
_entity_poly.pdbx_strand_id
1 'polypeptide(L)'
;MQIQRLCFIAASIFLPASALACSSCGCTLSSDWDSQGLSASSGFRLDLRYDFIDQSQLRSGTGSVDRGNIALPTDREIEQGTINRYTTLGIDYSPNANWGVNLQLPYVDRTHQTIAEGDTMASSSQSNGVGDVRIMARYQGFTAQHDVGIQFGLKLPSGRHDDVFASGPQTGEPIDRGLQPGSGTTDLLLGVYKFGALNQDFDWFAQGIAQVALDSRDDFRTGASLNLNTGLRYMANPTFTPELQLNARVSRRDTGAQADVGNSGGTLIDLSPGVTAQINRSLHAYAFMQVPLFQRVNGFQLAPHWTASVGVRYAF
;
A
#
# COMPACT_ATOMS: atom_id res chain seq x y z
N MET A 1 -64.05 17.11 30.20
CA MET A 1 -63.31 16.03 29.56
C MET A 1 -62.16 16.69 28.77
N GLN A 2 -60.96 16.84 29.43
CA GLN A 2 -59.82 17.49 28.85
C GLN A 2 -58.83 16.36 28.38
N ILE A 3 -58.52 16.34 27.09
CA ILE A 3 -57.57 15.42 26.51
C ILE A 3 -56.22 16.16 26.47
N GLN A 4 -55.31 15.76 27.35
CA GLN A 4 -53.90 16.19 27.33
C GLN A 4 -53.18 15.55 26.15
N ARG A 5 -52.65 16.37 25.23
CA ARG A 5 -51.74 15.95 24.19
C ARG A 5 -50.32 15.91 24.76
N LEU A 6 -49.75 14.70 24.90
CA LEU A 6 -48.35 14.50 25.17
C LEU A 6 -47.55 14.77 23.86
N CYS A 7 -46.76 15.82 23.84
CA CYS A 7 -45.72 16.04 22.82
C CYS A 7 -44.51 15.22 23.23
N PHE A 8 -44.19 14.16 22.48
CA PHE A 8 -42.88 13.51 22.50
C PHE A 8 -41.90 14.35 21.72
N ILE A 9 -40.95 14.99 22.40
CA ILE A 9 -39.75 15.60 21.79
C ILE A 9 -38.73 14.47 21.58
N ALA A 10 -38.61 13.99 20.36
CA ALA A 10 -37.50 13.13 19.96
C ALA A 10 -36.23 13.99 19.89
N ALA A 11 -35.39 13.91 20.90
CA ALA A 11 -34.03 14.46 20.87
C ALA A 11 -33.20 13.60 19.92
N SER A 12 -33.02 14.08 18.70
CA SER A 12 -32.03 13.52 17.74
C SER A 12 -30.66 13.82 18.29
N ILE A 13 -29.99 12.84 18.83
CA ILE A 13 -28.57 12.89 19.18
C ILE A 13 -27.82 12.86 17.85
N PHE A 14 -27.40 14.03 17.37
CA PHE A 14 -26.39 14.16 16.33
C PHE A 14 -25.07 13.73 16.96
N LEU A 15 -24.65 12.48 16.74
CA LEU A 15 -23.27 12.09 16.90
C LEU A 15 -22.48 12.73 15.76
N PRO A 16 -21.42 13.53 16.02
CA PRO A 16 -20.56 14.01 14.97
C PRO A 16 -19.91 12.76 14.30
N ALA A 17 -20.19 12.56 13.03
CA ALA A 17 -19.44 11.60 12.22
C ALA A 17 -18.05 12.22 12.02
N SER A 18 -17.08 11.75 12.80
CA SER A 18 -15.67 12.12 12.62
C SER A 18 -15.27 11.71 11.20
N ALA A 19 -15.00 12.69 10.34
CA ALA A 19 -14.44 12.45 9.02
C ALA A 19 -12.96 12.06 9.19
N LEU A 20 -12.68 10.77 9.10
CA LEU A 20 -11.33 10.22 9.25
C LEU A 20 -10.68 10.14 7.87
N ALA A 21 -9.54 10.79 7.69
CA ALA A 21 -8.80 10.81 6.44
C ALA A 21 -7.94 9.55 6.25
N CYS A 22 -7.89 9.00 5.04
CA CYS A 22 -7.23 7.73 4.74
C CYS A 22 -5.88 7.90 4.04
N SER A 23 -4.78 7.67 4.74
CA SER A 23 -3.42 7.69 4.20
C SER A 23 -2.90 6.30 3.76
N SER A 24 -3.79 5.36 3.40
CA SER A 24 -3.44 3.96 3.08
C SER A 24 -2.80 3.73 1.72
N CYS A 25 -2.57 4.78 0.91
CA CYS A 25 -1.93 4.66 -0.41
C CYS A 25 -0.43 4.40 -0.26
N GLY A 26 -0.05 3.12 -0.14
CA GLY A 26 1.32 2.66 0.05
C GLY A 26 2.14 2.53 -1.24
N CYS A 27 3.37 2.02 -1.09
CA CYS A 27 4.28 1.71 -2.19
C CYS A 27 3.64 0.79 -3.22
N THR A 28 3.75 1.16 -4.50
CA THR A 28 3.22 0.41 -5.64
C THR A 28 4.30 -0.39 -6.37
N LEU A 29 5.57 -0.26 -5.94
CA LEU A 29 6.71 -0.92 -6.58
C LEU A 29 6.54 -2.44 -6.59
N SER A 30 6.71 -3.04 -7.77
CA SER A 30 6.85 -4.49 -7.86
C SER A 30 8.28 -4.89 -7.51
N SER A 31 8.44 -5.69 -6.46
CA SER A 31 9.69 -6.35 -6.09
C SER A 31 9.58 -7.88 -6.17
N ASP A 32 8.54 -8.39 -6.81
CA ASP A 32 8.38 -9.82 -7.09
C ASP A 32 9.24 -10.21 -8.30
N TRP A 33 10.45 -10.60 -8.01
CA TRP A 33 11.48 -10.95 -9.01
C TRP A 33 11.09 -12.13 -9.89
N ASP A 34 10.28 -13.05 -9.35
CA ASP A 34 9.86 -14.22 -10.10
C ASP A 34 8.86 -13.84 -11.19
N SER A 35 7.92 -12.94 -10.88
CA SER A 35 6.98 -12.39 -11.87
C SER A 35 7.66 -11.46 -12.89
N GLN A 36 8.87 -11.03 -12.58
CA GLN A 36 9.72 -10.22 -13.48
C GLN A 36 10.71 -11.06 -14.29
N GLY A 37 10.74 -12.38 -14.09
CA GLY A 37 11.66 -13.29 -14.80
C GLY A 37 13.11 -13.26 -14.31
N LEU A 38 13.38 -12.67 -13.15
CA LEU A 38 14.73 -12.60 -12.57
C LEU A 38 15.10 -13.87 -11.79
N SER A 39 14.19 -14.78 -11.57
CA SER A 39 14.38 -16.03 -10.83
C SER A 39 13.67 -17.19 -11.50
N ALA A 40 14.38 -17.99 -12.28
CA ALA A 40 13.83 -19.18 -12.91
C ALA A 40 14.25 -20.50 -12.21
N SER A 41 15.08 -20.45 -11.15
CA SER A 41 15.61 -21.62 -10.48
C SER A 41 14.69 -22.13 -9.36
N SER A 42 14.61 -23.46 -9.18
CA SER A 42 14.03 -24.06 -8.00
C SER A 42 14.90 -23.77 -6.76
N GLY A 43 14.30 -23.75 -5.58
CA GLY A 43 15.00 -23.52 -4.32
C GLY A 43 14.34 -22.48 -3.42
N PHE A 44 15.01 -22.13 -2.34
CA PHE A 44 14.62 -21.10 -1.39
C PHE A 44 15.30 -19.77 -1.70
N ARG A 45 14.56 -18.69 -1.48
CA ARG A 45 15.06 -17.32 -1.56
C ARG A 45 14.53 -16.50 -0.40
N LEU A 46 15.38 -15.65 0.13
CA LEU A 46 15.00 -14.65 1.14
C LEU A 46 15.17 -13.26 0.52
N ASP A 47 14.23 -12.39 0.78
CA ASP A 47 14.26 -10.98 0.40
C ASP A 47 14.03 -10.14 1.65
N LEU A 48 14.90 -9.19 1.91
CA LEU A 48 14.72 -8.19 2.96
C LEU A 48 14.66 -6.82 2.30
N ARG A 49 13.49 -6.17 2.38
CA ARG A 49 13.21 -4.88 1.78
C ARG A 49 12.87 -3.85 2.82
N TYR A 50 13.37 -2.64 2.63
CA TYR A 50 12.99 -1.46 3.37
C TYR A 50 12.40 -0.43 2.41
N ASP A 51 11.18 0.05 2.72
CA ASP A 51 10.49 1.11 1.99
C ASP A 51 10.30 2.33 2.90
N PHE A 52 10.70 3.49 2.40
CA PHE A 52 10.43 4.79 3.00
C PHE A 52 9.45 5.55 2.12
N ILE A 53 8.30 5.97 2.68
CA ILE A 53 7.25 6.67 1.94
C ILE A 53 6.95 7.98 2.65
N ASP A 54 7.22 9.09 1.96
CA ASP A 54 6.81 10.43 2.39
C ASP A 54 5.44 10.76 1.80
N GLN A 55 4.41 10.80 2.64
CA GLN A 55 3.06 11.24 2.29
C GLN A 55 2.82 12.62 2.89
N SER A 56 3.40 13.64 2.29
CA SER A 56 3.31 15.04 2.76
C SER A 56 2.47 15.94 1.84
N GLN A 57 2.02 15.45 0.68
CA GLN A 57 1.21 16.22 -0.24
C GLN A 57 -0.28 16.07 0.08
N LEU A 58 -0.91 17.10 0.66
CA LEU A 58 -2.35 17.15 0.77
C LEU A 58 -2.96 17.47 -0.59
N ARG A 59 -3.95 16.66 -0.98
CA ARG A 59 -4.61 16.75 -2.30
C ARG A 59 -6.12 16.70 -2.18
N SER A 60 -6.77 17.29 -3.20
CA SER A 60 -8.21 17.12 -3.45
C SER A 60 -8.40 16.86 -4.95
N GLY A 61 -8.93 15.69 -5.29
CA GLY A 61 -8.96 15.25 -6.68
C GLY A 61 -7.54 15.17 -7.26
N THR A 62 -7.26 15.85 -8.36
CA THR A 62 -5.94 15.96 -8.98
C THR A 62 -5.12 17.17 -8.51
N GLY A 63 -5.73 18.09 -7.76
CA GLY A 63 -5.10 19.32 -7.29
C GLY A 63 -4.32 19.11 -5.99
N SER A 64 -3.20 19.82 -5.82
CA SER A 64 -2.54 19.99 -4.53
C SER A 64 -3.30 21.04 -3.71
N VAL A 65 -3.35 20.84 -2.39
CA VAL A 65 -3.97 21.76 -1.45
C VAL A 65 -2.88 22.40 -0.60
N ASP A 66 -2.85 23.73 -0.61
CA ASP A 66 -1.98 24.51 0.28
C ASP A 66 -2.66 24.67 1.65
N ARG A 67 -2.09 24.03 2.66
CA ARG A 67 -2.60 24.09 4.04
C ARG A 67 -2.57 25.48 4.63
N GLY A 68 -1.63 26.34 4.19
CA GLY A 68 -1.52 27.72 4.65
C GLY A 68 -2.73 28.60 4.30
N ASN A 69 -3.53 28.18 3.33
CA ASN A 69 -4.73 28.88 2.90
C ASN A 69 -6.01 28.36 3.58
N ILE A 70 -5.91 27.40 4.49
CA ILE A 70 -7.05 26.83 5.21
C ILE A 70 -7.20 27.54 6.56
N ALA A 71 -8.32 28.23 6.74
CA ALA A 71 -8.65 28.83 8.03
C ALA A 71 -9.07 27.76 9.04
N LEU A 72 -8.50 27.80 10.23
CA LEU A 72 -8.84 26.91 11.34
C LEU A 72 -9.68 27.67 12.40
N PRO A 73 -10.62 27.00 13.10
CA PRO A 73 -11.05 25.61 12.88
C PRO A 73 -11.83 25.45 11.56
N THR A 74 -11.84 24.21 11.04
CA THR A 74 -12.54 23.86 9.79
C THR A 74 -13.52 22.71 10.01
N ASP A 75 -14.43 22.51 9.06
CA ASP A 75 -15.48 21.49 9.03
C ASP A 75 -14.99 20.13 8.51
N ARG A 76 -13.67 19.92 8.49
CA ARG A 76 -13.04 18.67 8.03
C ARG A 76 -11.68 18.49 8.64
N GLU A 77 -11.19 17.27 8.61
CA GLU A 77 -9.83 16.94 8.98
C GLU A 77 -8.82 17.46 7.95
N ILE A 78 -7.69 17.97 8.43
CA ILE A 78 -6.57 18.45 7.62
C ILE A 78 -5.33 17.66 7.99
N GLU A 79 -5.06 16.59 7.25
CA GLU A 79 -3.84 15.79 7.41
C GLU A 79 -2.60 16.64 7.16
N GLN A 80 -1.64 16.58 8.08
CA GLN A 80 -0.40 17.34 8.02
C GLN A 80 0.73 16.56 7.34
N GLY A 81 0.83 15.27 7.62
CA GLY A 81 1.82 14.42 7.02
C GLY A 81 1.84 13.01 7.63
N THR A 82 2.24 12.06 6.81
CA THR A 82 2.47 10.66 7.23
C THR A 82 3.81 10.19 6.67
N ILE A 83 4.68 9.71 7.55
CA ILE A 83 5.89 9.01 7.15
C ILE A 83 5.69 7.52 7.44
N ASN A 84 5.81 6.72 6.40
CA ASN A 84 5.73 5.27 6.52
C ASN A 84 7.11 4.65 6.29
N ARG A 85 7.48 3.71 7.13
CA ARG A 85 8.66 2.87 7.03
C ARG A 85 8.21 1.43 7.11
N TYR A 86 8.43 0.68 6.05
CA TYR A 86 8.11 -0.75 6.02
C TYR A 86 9.41 -1.54 5.93
N THR A 87 9.57 -2.52 6.81
CA THR A 87 10.59 -3.56 6.66
C THR A 87 9.88 -4.87 6.34
N THR A 88 10.07 -5.40 5.14
CA THR A 88 9.37 -6.61 4.70
C THR A 88 10.37 -7.75 4.53
N LEU A 89 10.16 -8.85 5.24
CA LEU A 89 10.84 -10.12 5.00
C LEU A 89 10.00 -10.94 4.03
N GLY A 90 10.55 -11.23 2.86
CA GLY A 90 10.01 -12.13 1.86
C GLY A 90 10.68 -13.50 1.94
N ILE A 91 9.91 -14.57 1.97
CA ILE A 91 10.38 -15.95 1.87
C ILE A 91 9.74 -16.57 0.65
N ASP A 92 10.55 -16.94 -0.31
CA ASP A 92 10.08 -17.55 -1.56
C ASP A 92 10.61 -18.97 -1.69
N TYR A 93 9.74 -19.90 -2.08
CA TYR A 93 10.09 -21.28 -2.34
C TYR A 93 9.51 -21.75 -3.68
N SER A 94 10.35 -22.23 -4.57
CA SER A 94 9.97 -22.86 -5.82
C SER A 94 10.37 -24.33 -5.82
N PRO A 95 9.43 -25.26 -5.66
CA PRO A 95 9.73 -26.70 -5.74
C PRO A 95 10.19 -27.12 -7.13
N ASN A 96 9.78 -26.41 -8.16
CA ASN A 96 10.15 -26.63 -9.57
C ASN A 96 9.94 -25.35 -10.39
N ALA A 97 10.21 -25.38 -11.69
CA ALA A 97 10.06 -24.23 -12.57
C ALA A 97 8.61 -23.74 -12.74
N ASN A 98 7.61 -24.59 -12.47
CA ASN A 98 6.20 -24.24 -12.71
C ASN A 98 5.53 -23.59 -11.50
N TRP A 99 5.91 -23.94 -10.29
CA TRP A 99 5.26 -23.54 -9.05
C TRP A 99 6.17 -22.76 -8.13
N GLY A 100 5.61 -21.81 -7.44
CA GLY A 100 6.26 -21.13 -6.35
C GLY A 100 5.26 -20.65 -5.30
N VAL A 101 5.75 -20.44 -4.08
CA VAL A 101 5.01 -19.86 -2.96
C VAL A 101 5.85 -18.75 -2.37
N ASN A 102 5.26 -17.61 -2.11
CA ASN A 102 5.86 -16.45 -1.49
C ASN A 102 5.11 -16.09 -0.20
N LEU A 103 5.83 -15.91 0.88
CA LEU A 103 5.34 -15.39 2.16
C LEU A 103 5.98 -14.02 2.40
N GLN A 104 5.17 -13.01 2.70
CA GLN A 104 5.62 -11.66 3.03
C GLN A 104 5.21 -11.31 4.46
N LEU A 105 6.18 -10.92 5.27
CA LEU A 105 6.05 -10.55 6.67
C LEU A 105 6.45 -9.07 6.81
N PRO A 106 5.51 -8.12 6.73
CA PRO A 106 5.81 -6.70 6.87
C PRO A 106 5.88 -6.31 8.35
N TYR A 107 6.85 -5.47 8.69
CA TYR A 107 6.89 -4.68 9.91
C TYR A 107 6.67 -3.22 9.54
N VAL A 108 5.69 -2.59 10.16
CA VAL A 108 5.28 -1.20 9.92
C VAL A 108 5.83 -0.33 11.04
N ASP A 109 6.43 0.81 10.70
CA ASP A 109 6.69 1.94 11.59
C ASP A 109 6.18 3.20 10.90
N ARG A 110 5.18 3.83 11.50
CA ARG A 110 4.46 4.96 10.91
C ARG A 110 4.32 6.08 11.91
N THR A 111 4.57 7.31 11.46
CA THR A 111 4.24 8.53 12.18
C THR A 111 3.24 9.33 11.36
N HIS A 112 2.20 9.87 12.03
CA HIS A 112 1.15 10.63 11.38
C HIS A 112 0.79 11.86 12.21
N GLN A 113 0.44 12.95 11.53
CA GLN A 113 -0.04 14.18 12.13
C GLN A 113 -1.25 14.70 11.36
N THR A 114 -2.26 15.17 12.11
CA THR A 114 -3.48 15.74 11.55
C THR A 114 -4.06 16.81 12.47
N ILE A 115 -4.86 17.71 11.91
CA ILE A 115 -5.74 18.62 12.65
C ILE A 115 -7.15 18.11 12.41
N ALA A 116 -7.81 17.59 13.45
CA ALA A 116 -9.15 17.05 13.34
C ALA A 116 -10.19 18.16 13.09
N GLU A 117 -11.37 17.77 12.63
CA GLU A 117 -12.51 18.67 12.46
C GLU A 117 -12.79 19.45 13.75
N GLY A 118 -12.94 20.75 13.65
CA GLY A 118 -13.18 21.67 14.78
C GLY A 118 -11.95 22.02 15.61
N ASP A 119 -10.81 21.38 15.40
CA ASP A 119 -9.58 21.68 16.13
C ASP A 119 -8.76 22.78 15.45
N THR A 120 -7.86 23.39 16.23
CA THR A 120 -6.88 24.37 15.75
C THR A 120 -5.44 23.90 15.95
N MET A 121 -5.25 22.80 16.67
CA MET A 121 -3.95 22.22 17.00
C MET A 121 -3.84 20.82 16.42
N ALA A 122 -2.64 20.45 16.02
CA ALA A 122 -2.37 19.12 15.48
C ALA A 122 -2.35 18.05 16.58
N SER A 123 -2.90 16.89 16.24
CA SER A 123 -2.74 15.63 16.97
C SER A 123 -1.74 14.76 16.23
N SER A 124 -0.97 13.94 16.95
CA SER A 124 0.00 13.04 16.36
C SER A 124 -0.15 11.62 16.88
N SER A 125 0.17 10.66 16.02
CA SER A 125 0.19 9.24 16.35
C SER A 125 1.48 8.59 15.85
N GLN A 126 1.84 7.49 16.51
CA GLN A 126 2.90 6.59 16.09
C GLN A 126 2.38 5.15 16.17
N SER A 127 2.39 4.46 15.05
CA SER A 127 1.99 3.06 14.93
C SER A 127 3.19 2.23 14.55
N ASN A 128 3.46 1.14 15.28
CA ASN A 128 4.52 0.21 14.92
C ASN A 128 4.12 -1.22 15.25
N GLY A 129 4.54 -2.17 14.43
CA GLY A 129 4.25 -3.59 14.66
C GLY A 129 4.25 -4.41 13.39
N VAL A 130 4.01 -5.71 13.56
CA VAL A 130 3.80 -6.61 12.42
C VAL A 130 2.50 -6.22 11.71
N GLY A 131 2.58 -6.08 10.40
CA GLY A 131 1.43 -5.79 9.56
C GLY A 131 0.70 -7.05 9.10
N ASP A 132 -0.17 -6.90 8.12
CA ASP A 132 -0.92 -8.03 7.54
C ASP A 132 -0.01 -8.91 6.68
N VAL A 133 0.09 -10.18 7.05
CA VAL A 133 0.88 -11.20 6.35
C VAL A 133 0.23 -11.52 5.01
N ARG A 134 1.06 -11.70 3.96
CA ARG A 134 0.61 -12.12 2.63
C ARG A 134 1.22 -13.46 2.27
N ILE A 135 0.38 -14.36 1.77
CA ILE A 135 0.80 -15.67 1.26
C ILE A 135 0.29 -15.75 -0.18
N MET A 136 1.21 -15.95 -1.12
CA MET A 136 0.88 -16.01 -2.55
C MET A 136 1.50 -17.26 -3.18
N ALA A 137 0.70 -18.03 -3.89
CA ALA A 137 1.17 -19.05 -4.79
C ALA A 137 1.24 -18.49 -6.22
N ARG A 138 2.16 -19.02 -7.02
CA ARG A 138 2.25 -18.73 -8.46
C ARG A 138 2.34 -20.01 -9.25
N TYR A 139 1.78 -19.95 -10.47
CA TYR A 139 1.90 -21.00 -11.48
C TYR A 139 2.31 -20.38 -12.82
N GLN A 140 3.36 -20.90 -13.43
CA GLN A 140 3.94 -20.41 -14.69
C GLN A 140 4.24 -21.54 -15.71
N GLY A 141 3.55 -22.65 -15.57
CA GLY A 141 3.71 -23.82 -16.48
C GLY A 141 2.90 -23.73 -17.77
N PHE A 142 2.46 -22.54 -18.19
CA PHE A 142 1.66 -22.37 -19.42
C PHE A 142 2.48 -22.40 -20.69
N THR A 143 3.74 -22.03 -20.62
CA THR A 143 4.69 -21.98 -21.74
C THR A 143 5.96 -22.73 -21.39
N ALA A 144 6.68 -23.24 -22.38
CA ALA A 144 7.96 -23.91 -22.18
C ALA A 144 9.05 -22.95 -21.62
N GLN A 145 8.88 -21.65 -21.85
CA GLN A 145 9.77 -20.59 -21.39
C GLN A 145 9.44 -20.10 -19.97
N HIS A 146 8.28 -20.50 -19.42
CA HIS A 146 7.77 -20.06 -18.10
C HIS A 146 7.64 -18.53 -17.98
N ASP A 147 7.39 -17.86 -19.09
CA ASP A 147 7.36 -16.39 -19.20
C ASP A 147 5.98 -15.78 -18.95
N VAL A 148 4.96 -16.62 -18.72
CA VAL A 148 3.58 -16.24 -18.40
C VAL A 148 3.16 -16.97 -17.13
N GLY A 149 2.58 -16.25 -16.18
CA GLY A 149 2.09 -16.88 -14.96
C GLY A 149 0.87 -16.20 -14.36
N ILE A 150 0.25 -16.91 -13.44
CA ILE A 150 -0.80 -16.43 -12.57
C ILE A 150 -0.33 -16.48 -11.13
N GLN A 151 -0.88 -15.60 -10.31
CA GLN A 151 -0.66 -15.52 -8.88
C GLN A 151 -2.00 -15.52 -8.16
N PHE A 152 -2.08 -16.20 -7.04
CA PHE A 152 -3.27 -16.22 -6.19
C PHE A 152 -2.86 -16.42 -4.74
N GLY A 153 -3.55 -15.75 -3.84
CA GLY A 153 -3.17 -15.79 -2.44
C GLY A 153 -4.11 -15.00 -1.55
N LEU A 154 -3.69 -14.87 -0.32
CA LEU A 154 -4.43 -14.17 0.73
C LEU A 154 -3.52 -13.17 1.46
N LYS A 155 -4.09 -12.03 1.81
CA LYS A 155 -3.62 -11.16 2.89
C LYS A 155 -4.40 -11.56 4.14
N LEU A 156 -3.71 -11.88 5.21
CA LEU A 156 -4.29 -12.31 6.47
C LEU A 156 -4.30 -11.15 7.49
N PRO A 157 -5.33 -10.99 8.32
CA PRO A 157 -5.46 -9.90 9.28
C PRO A 157 -4.61 -10.16 10.54
N SER A 158 -3.29 -10.23 10.36
CA SER A 158 -2.33 -10.50 11.44
C SER A 158 -1.81 -9.25 12.14
N GLY A 159 -1.97 -8.09 11.51
CA GLY A 159 -1.59 -6.81 12.09
C GLY A 159 -2.62 -6.30 13.10
N ARG A 160 -2.15 -5.63 14.16
CA ARG A 160 -3.04 -4.97 15.11
C ARG A 160 -3.69 -3.74 14.48
N HIS A 161 -4.83 -3.33 15.05
CA HIS A 161 -5.59 -2.19 14.53
C HIS A 161 -6.34 -1.44 15.65
N ASP A 162 -5.67 -1.28 16.79
CA ASP A 162 -6.17 -0.66 18.02
C ASP A 162 -5.27 0.51 18.51
N ASP A 163 -4.39 1.02 17.64
CA ASP A 163 -3.55 2.17 17.96
C ASP A 163 -4.39 3.46 18.05
N VAL A 164 -3.95 4.37 18.93
CA VAL A 164 -4.61 5.63 19.24
C VAL A 164 -3.67 6.82 19.04
N PHE A 165 -4.23 8.04 18.99
CA PHE A 165 -3.43 9.25 19.01
C PHE A 165 -2.63 9.37 20.31
N ALA A 166 -1.32 9.68 20.17
CA ALA A 166 -0.37 9.78 21.28
C ALA A 166 -0.31 11.17 21.89
N SER A 167 -0.67 12.23 21.13
CA SER A 167 -0.62 13.61 21.60
C SER A 167 -1.56 14.52 20.83
N GLY A 168 -1.85 15.70 21.39
CA GLY A 168 -2.75 16.69 20.82
C GLY A 168 -4.19 16.54 21.33
N PRO A 169 -5.14 17.30 20.75
CA PRO A 169 -6.54 17.29 21.18
C PRO A 169 -7.21 15.90 21.09
N GLN A 170 -6.80 15.05 20.14
CA GLN A 170 -7.36 13.72 19.92
C GLN A 170 -6.66 12.61 20.76
N THR A 171 -5.82 12.97 21.75
CA THR A 171 -5.09 11.98 22.57
C THR A 171 -6.02 10.90 23.14
N GLY A 172 -5.72 9.63 22.85
CA GLY A 172 -6.50 8.47 23.30
C GLY A 172 -7.64 8.06 22.37
N GLU A 173 -7.99 8.89 21.37
CA GLU A 173 -8.96 8.51 20.34
C GLU A 173 -8.33 7.56 19.32
N PRO A 174 -9.09 6.60 18.76
CA PRO A 174 -8.59 5.70 17.73
C PRO A 174 -8.10 6.46 16.49
N ILE A 175 -6.98 6.03 15.93
CA ILE A 175 -6.54 6.53 14.61
C ILE A 175 -7.27 5.77 13.50
N ASP A 176 -7.35 6.41 12.32
CA ASP A 176 -7.96 5.81 11.14
C ASP A 176 -7.42 4.41 10.85
N ARG A 177 -8.30 3.51 10.40
CA ARG A 177 -7.95 2.13 10.07
C ARG A 177 -6.87 2.04 8.99
N GLY A 178 -6.82 2.96 8.05
CA GLY A 178 -5.78 3.08 7.05
C GLY A 178 -4.39 3.40 7.61
N LEU A 179 -4.31 3.94 8.83
CA LEU A 179 -3.08 4.26 9.55
C LEU A 179 -2.61 3.14 10.49
N GLN A 180 -3.43 2.13 10.73
CA GLN A 180 -3.12 1.00 11.59
C GLN A 180 -2.10 0.06 10.92
N PRO A 181 -1.31 -0.72 11.68
CA PRO A 181 -0.43 -1.76 11.14
C PRO A 181 -1.18 -2.83 10.33
N GLY A 182 -2.38 -3.20 10.76
CA GLY A 182 -3.26 -4.15 10.08
C GLY A 182 -4.62 -3.57 9.74
N SER A 183 -5.22 -4.06 8.66
CA SER A 183 -6.56 -3.66 8.25
C SER A 183 -7.68 -4.38 9.02
N GLY A 184 -7.36 -5.55 9.59
CA GLY A 184 -8.32 -6.47 10.21
C GLY A 184 -9.11 -7.31 9.20
N THR A 185 -8.97 -7.09 7.88
CA THR A 185 -9.69 -7.85 6.85
C THR A 185 -8.82 -8.92 6.20
N THR A 186 -9.46 -10.04 5.81
CA THR A 186 -8.86 -11.05 4.94
C THR A 186 -9.11 -10.65 3.49
N ASP A 187 -8.05 -10.50 2.68
CA ASP A 187 -8.21 -10.11 1.30
C ASP A 187 -7.72 -11.21 0.35
N LEU A 188 -8.49 -11.45 -0.72
CA LEU A 188 -8.07 -12.27 -1.85
C LEU A 188 -7.13 -11.47 -2.76
N LEU A 189 -6.02 -12.10 -3.15
CA LEU A 189 -5.04 -11.57 -4.08
C LEU A 189 -5.06 -12.43 -5.35
N LEU A 190 -5.28 -11.81 -6.50
CA LEU A 190 -5.27 -12.49 -7.81
C LEU A 190 -4.39 -11.69 -8.76
N GLY A 191 -3.45 -12.35 -9.41
CA GLY A 191 -2.51 -11.69 -10.30
C GLY A 191 -2.22 -12.48 -11.57
N VAL A 192 -1.76 -11.74 -12.57
CA VAL A 192 -1.21 -12.26 -13.82
C VAL A 192 0.06 -11.51 -14.14
N TYR A 193 1.01 -12.18 -14.78
CA TYR A 193 2.24 -11.54 -15.23
C TYR A 193 2.77 -12.15 -16.50
N LYS A 194 3.56 -11.38 -17.20
CA LYS A 194 4.35 -11.79 -18.35
C LYS A 194 5.66 -11.02 -18.38
N PHE A 195 6.73 -11.70 -18.81
CA PHE A 195 8.03 -11.08 -19.03
C PHE A 195 8.67 -11.65 -20.29
N GLY A 196 9.74 -11.03 -20.77
CA GLY A 196 10.47 -11.52 -21.92
C GLY A 196 11.59 -10.59 -22.36
N ALA A 197 12.44 -11.07 -23.28
CA ALA A 197 13.44 -10.25 -23.91
C ALA A 197 12.80 -9.37 -25.00
N LEU A 198 13.14 -8.09 -25.00
CA LEU A 198 12.82 -7.17 -26.11
C LEU A 198 13.86 -7.30 -27.21
N ASN A 199 15.13 -7.40 -26.82
CA ASN A 199 16.30 -7.68 -27.68
C ASN A 199 17.44 -8.26 -26.83
N GLN A 200 18.70 -8.26 -27.32
CA GLN A 200 19.84 -8.83 -26.61
C GLN A 200 20.19 -8.07 -25.31
N ASP A 201 19.89 -6.78 -25.25
CA ASP A 201 20.31 -5.89 -24.16
C ASP A 201 19.14 -5.50 -23.24
N PHE A 202 17.89 -5.68 -23.66
CA PHE A 202 16.73 -5.23 -22.91
C PHE A 202 15.71 -6.34 -22.69
N ASP A 203 15.28 -6.47 -21.43
CA ASP A 203 14.15 -7.26 -20.99
C ASP A 203 13.01 -6.36 -20.53
N TRP A 204 11.79 -6.89 -20.59
CA TRP A 204 10.60 -6.24 -20.10
C TRP A 204 9.76 -7.18 -19.26
N PHE A 205 8.95 -6.62 -18.40
CA PHE A 205 7.90 -7.35 -17.68
C PHE A 205 6.64 -6.51 -17.55
N ALA A 206 5.51 -7.19 -17.34
CA ALA A 206 4.23 -6.60 -16.97
C ALA A 206 3.52 -7.51 -15.98
N GLN A 207 2.94 -6.91 -14.95
CA GLN A 207 2.21 -7.60 -13.87
C GLN A 207 0.95 -6.81 -13.52
N GLY A 208 -0.14 -7.53 -13.25
CA GLY A 208 -1.34 -6.96 -12.67
C GLY A 208 -1.78 -7.79 -11.47
N ILE A 209 -2.06 -7.14 -10.33
CA ILE A 209 -2.55 -7.79 -9.11
C ILE A 209 -3.79 -7.06 -8.62
N ALA A 210 -4.91 -7.80 -8.55
CA ALA A 210 -6.13 -7.35 -7.90
C ALA A 210 -6.16 -7.83 -6.44
N GLN A 211 -6.63 -6.95 -5.54
CA GLN A 211 -6.86 -7.24 -4.13
C GLN A 211 -8.31 -6.92 -3.79
N VAL A 212 -9.02 -7.86 -3.15
CA VAL A 212 -10.42 -7.71 -2.79
C VAL A 212 -10.65 -8.26 -1.39
N ALA A 213 -11.18 -7.45 -0.47
CA ALA A 213 -11.54 -7.91 0.87
C ALA A 213 -12.66 -8.95 0.78
N LEU A 214 -12.47 -10.11 1.42
CA LEU A 214 -13.44 -11.19 1.51
C LEU A 214 -14.45 -10.98 2.65
N ASP A 215 -14.03 -10.27 3.69
CA ASP A 215 -14.80 -10.00 4.89
C ASP A 215 -14.78 -8.51 5.27
N SER A 216 -15.42 -8.19 6.37
CA SER A 216 -15.33 -6.90 7.07
C SER A 216 -15.01 -7.16 8.53
N ARG A 217 -14.30 -6.24 9.18
CA ARG A 217 -13.93 -6.33 10.58
C ARG A 217 -14.25 -5.03 11.30
N ASP A 218 -14.98 -5.13 12.41
CA ASP A 218 -15.37 -3.99 13.24
C ASP A 218 -16.01 -2.86 12.41
N ASP A 219 -16.93 -3.23 11.51
CA ASP A 219 -17.59 -2.33 10.57
C ASP A 219 -16.62 -1.53 9.66
N PHE A 220 -15.50 -2.17 9.29
CA PHE A 220 -14.54 -1.68 8.30
C PHE A 220 -14.31 -2.74 7.23
N ARG A 221 -14.25 -2.31 5.97
CA ARG A 221 -13.88 -3.14 4.82
C ARG A 221 -12.97 -2.37 3.89
N THR A 222 -11.80 -2.92 3.61
CA THR A 222 -10.82 -2.35 2.66
C THR A 222 -11.39 -2.26 1.25
N GLY A 223 -11.22 -1.14 0.59
CA GLY A 223 -11.59 -0.92 -0.80
C GLY A 223 -10.79 -1.83 -1.75
N ALA A 224 -11.47 -2.42 -2.73
CA ALA A 224 -10.80 -3.24 -3.74
C ALA A 224 -9.78 -2.41 -4.51
N SER A 225 -8.62 -3.00 -4.84
CA SER A 225 -7.57 -2.32 -5.58
C SER A 225 -7.00 -3.17 -6.70
N LEU A 226 -6.47 -2.50 -7.72
CA LEU A 226 -5.71 -3.07 -8.83
C LEU A 226 -4.35 -2.37 -8.90
N ASN A 227 -3.28 -3.14 -8.84
CA ASN A 227 -1.91 -2.69 -9.06
C ASN A 227 -1.45 -3.21 -10.41
N LEU A 228 -0.94 -2.32 -11.25
CA LEU A 228 -0.36 -2.63 -12.56
C LEU A 228 1.08 -2.14 -12.56
N ASN A 229 1.99 -3.03 -12.91
CA ASN A 229 3.42 -2.72 -12.97
C ASN A 229 3.97 -3.17 -14.31
N THR A 230 4.77 -2.34 -14.94
CA THR A 230 5.55 -2.72 -16.12
C THR A 230 6.93 -2.10 -16.00
N GLY A 231 7.94 -2.80 -16.50
CA GLY A 231 9.32 -2.33 -16.41
C GLY A 231 10.14 -2.74 -17.61
N LEU A 232 11.17 -1.96 -17.83
CA LEU A 232 12.23 -2.21 -18.81
C LEU A 232 13.56 -2.29 -18.08
N ARG A 233 14.37 -3.30 -18.37
CA ARG A 233 15.68 -3.55 -17.74
C ARG A 233 16.75 -3.59 -18.81
N TYR A 234 17.90 -2.98 -18.49
CA TYR A 234 19.09 -3.05 -19.32
C TYR A 234 20.01 -4.18 -18.84
N MET A 235 20.12 -5.24 -19.61
CA MET A 235 20.77 -6.51 -19.26
C MET A 235 22.21 -6.67 -19.77
N ALA A 236 22.73 -5.71 -20.53
CA ALA A 236 24.06 -5.82 -21.13
C ALA A 236 25.22 -5.82 -20.11
N ASN A 237 24.96 -5.37 -18.87
CA ASN A 237 25.93 -5.42 -17.78
C ASN A 237 25.55 -6.52 -16.78
N PRO A 238 26.37 -7.56 -16.58
CA PRO A 238 26.01 -8.66 -15.70
C PRO A 238 26.02 -8.31 -14.20
N THR A 239 26.68 -7.20 -13.82
CA THR A 239 26.78 -6.77 -12.42
C THR A 239 25.70 -5.76 -12.04
N PHE A 240 25.41 -4.82 -12.95
CA PHE A 240 24.43 -3.75 -12.69
C PHE A 240 23.36 -3.78 -13.76
N THR A 241 22.14 -3.97 -13.34
CA THR A 241 20.95 -3.95 -14.19
C THR A 241 20.13 -2.70 -13.86
N PRO A 242 20.31 -1.59 -14.60
CA PRO A 242 19.40 -0.45 -14.51
C PRO A 242 17.99 -0.87 -14.92
N GLU A 243 17.01 -0.31 -14.22
CA GLU A 243 15.60 -0.64 -14.44
C GLU A 243 14.76 0.63 -14.36
N LEU A 244 13.74 0.71 -15.21
CA LEU A 244 12.72 1.73 -15.15
C LEU A 244 11.35 1.06 -15.10
N GLN A 245 10.61 1.30 -14.02
CA GLN A 245 9.25 0.80 -13.87
C GLN A 245 8.23 1.93 -14.00
N LEU A 246 7.07 1.61 -14.56
CA LEU A 246 5.84 2.39 -14.44
C LEU A 246 4.88 1.59 -13.56
N ASN A 247 4.46 2.19 -12.47
CA ASN A 247 3.60 1.58 -11.46
C ASN A 247 2.29 2.34 -11.39
N ALA A 248 1.16 1.66 -11.52
CA ALA A 248 -0.15 2.25 -11.39
C ALA A 248 -0.98 1.52 -10.33
N ARG A 249 -1.66 2.27 -9.49
CA ARG A 249 -2.62 1.75 -8.51
C ARG A 249 -3.95 2.44 -8.67
N VAL A 250 -5.01 1.67 -8.77
CA VAL A 250 -6.39 2.14 -8.68
C VAL A 250 -7.02 1.47 -7.48
N SER A 251 -7.57 2.24 -6.56
CA SER A 251 -8.28 1.71 -5.39
C SER A 251 -9.65 2.35 -5.24
N ARG A 252 -10.63 1.53 -4.89
CA ARG A 252 -11.97 1.96 -4.50
C ARG A 252 -11.93 2.53 -3.08
N ARG A 253 -13.00 3.23 -2.70
CA ARG A 253 -13.21 3.71 -1.34
C ARG A 253 -13.34 2.53 -0.38
N ASP A 254 -12.81 2.70 0.83
CA ASP A 254 -13.10 1.82 1.95
C ASP A 254 -14.57 1.99 2.36
N THR A 255 -15.14 1.03 3.06
CA THR A 255 -16.55 1.01 3.43
C THR A 255 -16.76 0.55 4.87
N GLY A 256 -17.89 0.95 5.46
CA GLY A 256 -18.25 0.69 6.85
C GLY A 256 -18.18 1.94 7.72
N ALA A 257 -18.74 1.90 8.92
CA ALA A 257 -18.80 3.06 9.82
C ALA A 257 -17.41 3.46 10.39
N GLN A 258 -16.45 2.52 10.38
CA GLN A 258 -15.06 2.77 10.81
C GLN A 258 -14.14 3.13 9.63
N ALA A 259 -14.69 3.41 8.45
CA ALA A 259 -13.95 3.81 7.28
C ALA A 259 -14.13 5.30 7.01
N ASP A 260 -13.05 5.98 6.62
CA ASP A 260 -13.17 7.26 5.96
C ASP A 260 -13.63 7.07 4.51
N VAL A 261 -14.93 6.87 4.34
CA VAL A 261 -15.54 6.65 3.02
C VAL A 261 -15.32 7.86 2.12
N GLY A 262 -15.31 9.08 2.69
CA GLY A 262 -15.15 10.35 1.97
C GLY A 262 -13.76 10.49 1.34
N ASN A 263 -12.74 10.15 2.08
CA ASN A 263 -11.35 10.49 1.77
C ASN A 263 -10.47 9.24 1.61
N SER A 264 -11.03 8.13 1.11
CA SER A 264 -10.29 6.90 0.80
C SER A 264 -10.32 6.54 -0.67
N GLY A 265 -9.30 5.79 -1.12
CA GLY A 265 -9.16 5.35 -2.49
C GLY A 265 -8.72 6.45 -3.46
N GLY A 266 -8.34 6.04 -4.67
CA GLY A 266 -7.83 6.94 -5.70
C GLY A 266 -7.08 6.23 -6.80
N THR A 267 -6.37 7.01 -7.63
CA THR A 267 -5.51 6.53 -8.70
C THR A 267 -4.14 7.20 -8.58
N LEU A 268 -3.11 6.38 -8.50
CA LEU A 268 -1.71 6.80 -8.46
C LEU A 268 -0.98 6.18 -9.65
N ILE A 269 -0.10 6.94 -10.31
CA ILE A 269 0.81 6.46 -11.35
C ILE A 269 2.17 7.04 -11.04
N ASP A 270 3.16 6.15 -10.87
CA ASP A 270 4.51 6.51 -10.46
C ASP A 270 5.53 6.02 -11.50
N LEU A 271 6.58 6.79 -11.70
CA LEU A 271 7.78 6.36 -12.41
C LEU A 271 8.82 5.95 -11.39
N SER A 272 9.41 4.77 -11.59
CA SER A 272 10.33 4.19 -10.61
C SER A 272 11.65 3.79 -11.27
N PRO A 273 12.60 4.74 -11.43
CA PRO A 273 13.97 4.40 -11.77
C PRO A 273 14.62 3.62 -10.64
N GLY A 274 15.44 2.64 -11.00
CA GLY A 274 16.15 1.82 -10.04
C GLY A 274 17.31 1.07 -10.66
N VAL A 275 17.99 0.30 -9.82
CA VAL A 275 19.09 -0.54 -10.21
C VAL A 275 19.12 -1.80 -9.33
N THR A 276 19.41 -2.92 -9.96
CA THR A 276 19.77 -4.17 -9.29
C THR A 276 21.26 -4.42 -9.48
N ALA A 277 21.95 -4.79 -8.41
CA ALA A 277 23.36 -5.15 -8.42
C ALA A 277 23.52 -6.61 -8.00
N GLN A 278 24.17 -7.40 -8.85
CA GLN A 278 24.58 -8.77 -8.50
C GLN A 278 25.91 -8.72 -7.74
N ILE A 279 25.86 -8.93 -6.41
CA ILE A 279 27.05 -8.92 -5.54
C ILE A 279 27.85 -10.21 -5.71
N ASN A 280 27.14 -11.32 -5.79
CA ASN A 280 27.67 -12.64 -6.12
C ASN A 280 26.56 -13.52 -6.74
N ARG A 281 26.83 -14.82 -6.96
CA ARG A 281 25.88 -15.74 -7.60
C ARG A 281 24.56 -15.92 -6.83
N SER A 282 24.59 -15.74 -5.52
CA SER A 282 23.44 -15.93 -4.63
C SER A 282 22.87 -14.62 -4.08
N LEU A 283 23.67 -13.54 -4.02
CA LEU A 283 23.31 -12.30 -3.36
C LEU A 283 23.13 -11.17 -4.37
N HIS A 284 21.96 -10.56 -4.33
CA HIS A 284 21.64 -9.35 -5.11
C HIS A 284 21.21 -8.24 -4.15
N ALA A 285 21.55 -7.01 -4.50
CA ALA A 285 21.02 -5.81 -3.83
C ALA A 285 20.27 -4.97 -4.86
N TYR A 286 19.28 -4.21 -4.43
CA TYR A 286 18.53 -3.32 -5.31
C TYR A 286 18.12 -2.03 -4.61
N ALA A 287 17.94 -0.98 -5.41
CA ALA A 287 17.43 0.29 -4.96
C ALA A 287 16.53 0.91 -6.03
N PHE A 288 15.41 1.50 -5.60
CA PHE A 288 14.45 2.20 -6.44
C PHE A 288 14.00 3.49 -5.78
N MET A 289 13.64 4.47 -6.59
CA MET A 289 12.95 5.68 -6.15
C MET A 289 11.68 5.83 -6.98
N GLN A 290 10.53 6.00 -6.33
CA GLN A 290 9.26 6.27 -7.01
C GLN A 290 8.96 7.76 -6.97
N VAL A 291 8.63 8.32 -8.12
CA VAL A 291 8.23 9.71 -8.30
C VAL A 291 6.84 9.74 -8.94
N PRO A 292 5.86 10.42 -8.34
CA PRO A 292 4.51 10.46 -8.88
C PRO A 292 4.47 11.22 -10.21
N LEU A 293 3.88 10.59 -11.23
CA LEU A 293 3.53 11.21 -12.51
C LEU A 293 2.10 11.70 -12.52
N PHE A 294 1.20 10.95 -11.86
CA PHE A 294 -0.21 11.29 -11.77
C PHE A 294 -0.77 10.82 -10.44
N GLN A 295 -1.52 11.69 -9.79
CA GLN A 295 -2.22 11.38 -8.55
C GLN A 295 -3.61 11.99 -8.59
N ARG A 296 -4.63 11.17 -8.37
CA ARG A 296 -6.01 11.57 -8.14
C ARG A 296 -6.53 10.85 -6.91
N VAL A 297 -6.91 11.60 -5.91
CA VAL A 297 -7.48 11.08 -4.67
C VAL A 297 -8.97 11.39 -4.58
N ASN A 298 -9.73 10.62 -3.81
CA ASN A 298 -11.11 10.93 -3.50
C ASN A 298 -11.15 11.81 -2.24
N GLY A 299 -11.91 12.91 -2.27
CA GLY A 299 -11.98 13.84 -1.14
C GLY A 299 -10.65 14.53 -0.85
N PHE A 300 -10.32 14.67 0.43
CA PHE A 300 -9.08 15.27 0.96
C PHE A 300 -8.19 14.16 1.54
N GLN A 301 -7.00 13.93 0.95
CA GLN A 301 -6.09 12.88 1.38
C GLN A 301 -4.64 13.30 1.21
N LEU A 302 -3.76 12.73 2.02
CA LEU A 302 -2.33 12.73 1.75
C LEU A 302 -2.00 11.77 0.59
N ALA A 303 -1.16 12.24 -0.31
CA ALA A 303 -0.57 11.41 -1.36
C ALA A 303 0.96 11.35 -1.19
N PRO A 304 1.61 10.28 -1.67
CA PRO A 304 3.06 10.18 -1.67
C PRO A 304 3.70 11.35 -2.43
N HIS A 305 4.67 12.00 -1.80
CA HIS A 305 5.55 12.96 -2.47
C HIS A 305 6.66 12.20 -3.22
N TRP A 306 7.25 11.20 -2.55
CA TRP A 306 8.19 10.27 -3.13
C TRP A 306 8.29 9.01 -2.26
N THR A 307 8.82 7.94 -2.83
CA THR A 307 9.10 6.69 -2.13
C THR A 307 10.49 6.21 -2.49
N ALA A 308 11.25 5.73 -1.51
CA ALA A 308 12.50 5.02 -1.74
C ALA A 308 12.37 3.58 -1.25
N SER A 309 12.90 2.65 -2.03
CA SER A 309 12.94 1.22 -1.69
C SER A 309 14.35 0.71 -1.86
N VAL A 310 14.87 0.02 -0.85
CA VAL A 310 16.15 -0.68 -0.92
C VAL A 310 15.98 -2.09 -0.38
N GLY A 311 16.71 -3.03 -0.93
CA GLY A 311 16.63 -4.40 -0.43
C GLY A 311 17.78 -5.27 -0.87
N VAL A 312 17.82 -6.46 -0.26
CA VAL A 312 18.76 -7.52 -0.56
C VAL A 312 18.02 -8.84 -0.72
N ARG A 313 18.43 -9.63 -1.70
CA ARG A 313 17.87 -10.94 -1.97
C ARG A 313 18.97 -11.98 -1.99
N TYR A 314 18.76 -13.07 -1.28
CA TYR A 314 19.66 -14.20 -1.20
C TYR A 314 18.97 -15.47 -1.72
N ALA A 315 19.60 -16.17 -2.65
CA ALA A 315 19.18 -17.46 -3.19
C ALA A 315 20.09 -18.58 -2.66
N PHE A 316 19.47 -19.64 -2.14
CA PHE A 316 20.17 -20.80 -1.58
C PHE A 316 20.47 -21.83 -2.66
#